data_def9a64f23605e8fd3a1dee6ee35d61f
#
_entry.id   def9a64f23605e8fd3a1dee6ee35d61f
#
_cell.length_a   1.000
_cell.length_b   1.000
_cell.length_c   1.000
_cell.angle_alpha   90.00
_cell.angle_beta   90.00
_cell.angle_gamma   90.00
#
_symmetry.space_group_name_H-M   'P 1'
#
loop_
_entity.id
_entity.type
_entity.pdbx_description
1 polymer ?
#
loop_
_entity_poly.entity_id
_entity_poly.type
_entity_poly.pdbx_seq_one_letter_code
_entity_poly.pdbx_strand_id
1 'polypeptide(L)'
;MHFEYGDYDVEWVKGFFEAAKKRGLDEIGISEHSHTFPEFQQLYYDDLILDDSFVGSFQQKWLKRNKFKHTLEDYFAFMAKLRSLGYKVKTGIEVCNFQNQAKVKEILSHYDFDYVIGSIHFIRGWAYDSSEIKAEWQKHSLEDIYEWYTQEIEHLCAGGCYDVLGHPFNIRLYKYLPDFDVQPYLLRAVKALKKANLGVDVSILERSNQVFVQQAHFGW
;
A
#
# COMPACT_ATOMS: atom_id res chain seq x y z
N MET A 1 2.79 9.39 2.52
CA MET A 1 3.43 9.43 3.87
C MET A 1 2.46 8.83 4.86
N HIS A 2 2.97 8.18 5.93
CA HIS A 2 2.16 7.45 6.92
C HIS A 2 2.40 7.98 8.33
N PHE A 3 1.38 7.95 9.17
CA PHE A 3 1.46 8.33 10.59
C PHE A 3 1.62 7.13 11.53
N GLU A 4 1.68 5.92 11.02
CA GLU A 4 1.57 4.66 11.78
C GLU A 4 2.46 4.55 13.04
N TYR A 5 3.53 5.33 13.11
CA TYR A 5 4.44 5.38 14.27
C TYR A 5 4.16 6.55 15.24
N GLY A 6 3.16 7.37 14.94
CA GLY A 6 2.73 8.48 15.75
C GLY A 6 1.23 8.44 16.01
N ASP A 7 0.80 9.11 17.06
CA ASP A 7 -0.61 9.45 17.22
C ASP A 7 -0.96 10.62 16.30
N TYR A 8 -2.23 10.89 16.09
CA TYR A 8 -2.70 12.04 15.32
C TYR A 8 -2.37 13.36 16.04
N ASP A 9 -1.05 13.65 16.12
CA ASP A 9 -0.49 14.82 16.79
C ASP A 9 -0.01 15.85 15.77
N VAL A 10 -0.50 17.07 15.91
CA VAL A 10 -0.15 18.19 15.01
C VAL A 10 1.33 18.54 15.10
N GLU A 11 1.93 18.52 16.29
CA GLU A 11 3.36 18.86 16.44
C GLU A 11 4.26 17.82 15.78
N TRP A 12 3.89 16.55 15.86
CA TRP A 12 4.63 15.49 15.18
C TRP A 12 4.55 15.65 13.64
N VAL A 13 3.36 15.95 13.10
CA VAL A 13 3.15 16.13 11.67
C VAL A 13 3.82 17.40 11.12
N LYS A 14 4.00 18.43 11.94
CA LYS A 14 4.64 19.68 11.55
C LYS A 14 6.02 19.47 10.90
N GLY A 15 6.79 18.50 11.38
CA GLY A 15 8.08 18.14 10.79
C GLY A 15 8.00 17.71 9.31
N PHE A 16 6.92 17.05 8.89
CA PHE A 16 6.69 16.67 7.50
C PHE A 16 6.45 17.88 6.60
N PHE A 17 5.66 18.85 7.08
CA PHE A 17 5.41 20.10 6.33
C PHE A 17 6.65 20.97 6.24
N GLU A 18 7.46 21.05 7.30
CA GLU A 18 8.75 21.76 7.26
C GLU A 18 9.71 21.11 6.26
N ALA A 19 9.77 19.79 6.23
CA ALA A 19 10.61 19.05 5.27
C ALA A 19 10.10 19.24 3.82
N ALA A 20 8.81 19.24 3.60
CA ALA A 20 8.18 19.50 2.30
C ALA A 20 8.52 20.93 1.83
N LYS A 21 8.33 21.93 2.68
CA LYS A 21 8.64 23.32 2.37
C LYS A 21 10.12 23.53 2.02
N LYS A 22 11.04 22.88 2.74
CA LYS A 22 12.49 22.93 2.41
C LYS A 22 12.80 22.35 1.04
N ARG A 23 11.94 21.48 0.51
CA ARG A 23 12.06 20.87 -0.83
C ARG A 23 11.25 21.59 -1.90
N GLY A 24 10.62 22.71 -1.57
CA GLY A 24 9.80 23.49 -2.51
C GLY A 24 8.45 22.83 -2.84
N LEU A 25 7.96 21.94 -1.97
CA LEU A 25 6.64 21.34 -2.12
C LEU A 25 5.60 22.20 -1.41
N ASP A 26 4.53 22.51 -2.10
CA ASP A 26 3.42 23.36 -1.59
C ASP A 26 2.33 22.55 -0.88
N GLU A 27 2.21 21.27 -1.17
CA GLU A 27 1.19 20.37 -0.66
C GLU A 27 1.78 18.97 -0.44
N ILE A 28 1.26 18.24 0.53
CA ILE A 28 1.65 16.84 0.78
C ILE A 28 0.42 15.96 0.86
N GLY A 29 0.55 14.69 0.44
CA GLY A 29 -0.45 13.65 0.64
C GLY A 29 -0.09 12.75 1.83
N ILE A 30 -1.07 12.48 2.67
CA ILE A 30 -0.99 11.47 3.72
C ILE A 30 -1.77 10.25 3.24
N SER A 31 -1.17 9.07 3.35
CA SER A 31 -1.76 7.79 2.89
C SER A 31 -1.57 6.76 3.99
N GLU A 32 -2.45 6.80 5.00
CA GLU A 32 -2.38 5.78 6.05
C GLU A 32 -2.63 4.39 5.49
N HIS A 33 -1.98 3.41 6.08
CA HIS A 33 -2.20 2.02 5.73
C HIS A 33 -3.56 1.51 6.21
N SER A 34 -4.24 0.72 5.40
CA SER A 34 -5.53 0.10 5.76
C SER A 34 -5.48 -0.71 7.05
N HIS A 35 -4.32 -1.25 7.46
CA HIS A 35 -4.17 -1.95 8.73
C HIS A 35 -4.22 -1.04 9.98
N THR A 36 -4.28 0.27 9.81
CA THR A 36 -4.50 1.23 10.90
C THR A 36 -5.97 1.24 11.34
N PHE A 37 -6.88 0.86 10.43
CA PHE A 37 -8.31 1.08 10.57
C PHE A 37 -9.09 -0.21 10.85
N PRO A 38 -9.90 -0.27 11.96
CA PRO A 38 -10.74 -1.43 12.28
C PRO A 38 -11.76 -1.75 11.18
N GLU A 39 -12.13 -0.80 10.34
CA GLU A 39 -13.03 -1.01 9.20
C GLU A 39 -12.51 -2.05 8.21
N PHE A 40 -11.18 -2.21 8.11
CA PHE A 40 -10.54 -3.21 7.24
C PHE A 40 -10.16 -4.50 7.98
N GLN A 41 -10.33 -4.57 9.30
CA GLN A 41 -9.83 -5.67 10.12
C GLN A 41 -10.28 -7.04 9.61
N GLN A 42 -11.57 -7.19 9.30
CA GLN A 42 -12.13 -8.47 8.83
C GLN A 42 -11.46 -8.94 7.54
N LEU A 43 -11.15 -8.03 6.60
CA LEU A 43 -10.48 -8.36 5.33
C LEU A 43 -9.09 -8.97 5.56
N TYR A 44 -8.34 -8.48 6.55
CA TYR A 44 -7.07 -9.08 6.93
C TYR A 44 -7.22 -10.49 7.49
N TYR A 45 -8.26 -10.72 8.30
CA TYR A 45 -8.52 -12.04 8.87
C TYR A 45 -9.03 -13.04 7.84
N ASP A 46 -9.72 -12.58 6.81
CA ASP A 46 -10.25 -13.42 5.73
C ASP A 46 -9.16 -13.83 4.73
N ASP A 47 -8.20 -12.93 4.46
CA ASP A 47 -7.26 -13.10 3.35
C ASP A 47 -5.90 -13.65 3.77
N LEU A 48 -5.48 -13.45 5.03
CA LEU A 48 -4.17 -13.88 5.49
C LEU A 48 -4.13 -15.35 5.94
N ILE A 49 -3.00 -16.00 5.73
CA ILE A 49 -2.71 -17.29 6.36
C ILE A 49 -2.57 -17.05 7.88
N LEU A 50 -3.45 -17.64 8.68
CA LEU A 50 -3.48 -17.47 10.14
C LEU A 50 -3.50 -18.80 10.89
N ASP A 51 -2.90 -19.83 10.30
CA ASP A 51 -2.70 -21.14 10.93
C ASP A 51 -1.43 -21.19 11.81
N ASP A 52 -1.10 -22.38 12.30
CA ASP A 52 0.08 -22.62 13.15
C ASP A 52 1.39 -22.76 12.34
N SER A 53 1.38 -22.52 11.03
CA SER A 53 2.58 -22.50 10.20
C SER A 53 3.52 -21.35 10.60
N PHE A 54 4.74 -21.37 10.07
CA PHE A 54 5.72 -20.29 10.27
C PHE A 54 5.15 -18.93 9.79
N VAL A 55 4.52 -18.91 8.62
CA VAL A 55 3.88 -17.71 8.06
C VAL A 55 2.68 -17.30 8.91
N GLY A 56 1.77 -18.23 9.20
CA GLY A 56 0.55 -17.95 9.95
C GLY A 56 0.82 -17.46 11.37
N SER A 57 1.76 -18.12 12.08
CA SER A 57 2.20 -17.70 13.41
C SER A 57 2.79 -16.28 13.43
N PHE A 58 3.53 -15.89 12.40
CA PHE A 58 4.05 -14.54 12.25
C PHE A 58 2.90 -13.55 12.02
N GLN A 59 2.03 -13.82 11.05
CA GLN A 59 0.93 -12.92 10.66
C GLN A 59 -0.07 -12.71 11.78
N GLN A 60 -0.39 -13.74 12.57
CA GLN A 60 -1.18 -13.60 13.79
C GLN A 60 -0.54 -12.62 14.79
N LYS A 61 0.78 -12.73 15.02
CA LYS A 61 1.51 -11.81 15.90
C LYS A 61 1.55 -10.40 15.33
N TRP A 62 1.72 -10.26 14.02
CA TRP A 62 1.74 -8.97 13.33
C TRP A 62 0.41 -8.24 13.45
N LEU A 63 -0.73 -8.93 13.25
CA LEU A 63 -2.07 -8.35 13.43
C LEU A 63 -2.34 -7.87 14.86
N LYS A 64 -1.70 -8.49 15.86
CA LYS A 64 -1.81 -8.11 17.28
C LYS A 64 -0.90 -6.94 17.67
N ARG A 65 0.03 -6.51 16.80
CA ARG A 65 0.98 -5.43 17.07
C ARG A 65 0.41 -4.07 16.70
N ASN A 66 -0.38 -3.49 17.58
CA ASN A 66 -0.82 -2.09 17.43
C ASN A 66 -1.48 -1.76 16.07
N LYS A 67 -2.21 -2.74 15.50
CA LYS A 67 -3.03 -2.57 14.30
C LYS A 67 -4.44 -2.16 14.70
N PHE A 68 -5.20 -1.62 13.73
CA PHE A 68 -6.61 -1.25 13.91
C PHE A 68 -6.83 -0.27 15.07
N LYS A 69 -5.92 0.70 15.22
CA LYS A 69 -5.84 1.61 16.37
C LYS A 69 -6.76 2.83 16.24
N HIS A 70 -6.97 3.32 15.04
CA HIS A 70 -7.73 4.53 14.75
C HIS A 70 -8.82 4.22 13.74
N THR A 71 -10.01 4.81 13.91
CA THR A 71 -11.08 4.71 12.91
C THR A 71 -10.82 5.62 11.72
N LEU A 72 -11.46 5.34 10.59
CA LEU A 72 -11.45 6.27 9.45
C LEU A 72 -12.05 7.63 9.84
N GLU A 73 -13.05 7.65 10.72
CA GLU A 73 -13.63 8.90 11.24
C GLU A 73 -12.58 9.74 12.00
N ASP A 74 -11.79 9.12 12.91
CA ASP A 74 -10.69 9.80 13.60
C ASP A 74 -9.66 10.37 12.63
N TYR A 75 -9.32 9.59 11.60
CA TYR A 75 -8.39 10.01 10.56
C TYR A 75 -8.90 11.24 9.79
N PHE A 76 -10.15 11.20 9.32
CA PHE A 76 -10.76 12.32 8.61
C PHE A 76 -10.91 13.57 9.49
N ALA A 77 -11.27 13.39 10.76
CA ALA A 77 -11.33 14.48 11.73
C ALA A 77 -9.95 15.14 11.93
N PHE A 78 -8.89 14.33 12.01
CA PHE A 78 -7.53 14.84 12.11
C PHE A 78 -7.09 15.58 10.84
N MET A 79 -7.38 15.04 9.65
CA MET A 79 -7.06 15.70 8.38
C MET A 79 -7.82 17.03 8.23
N ALA A 80 -9.06 17.11 8.67
CA ALA A 80 -9.84 18.36 8.71
C ALA A 80 -9.20 19.38 9.67
N LYS A 81 -8.72 18.92 10.83
CA LYS A 81 -7.98 19.76 11.78
C LYS A 81 -6.72 20.34 11.16
N LEU A 82 -5.91 19.55 10.46
CA LEU A 82 -4.71 20.04 9.76
C LEU A 82 -5.05 21.12 8.75
N ARG A 83 -6.10 20.92 7.94
CA ARG A 83 -6.56 21.93 6.97
C ARG A 83 -7.02 23.22 7.66
N SER A 84 -7.73 23.12 8.79
CA SER A 84 -8.17 24.31 9.56
C SER A 84 -7.02 25.12 10.14
N LEU A 85 -5.85 24.48 10.38
CA LEU A 85 -4.61 25.11 10.80
C LEU A 85 -3.80 25.69 9.62
N GLY A 86 -4.32 25.60 8.40
CA GLY A 86 -3.69 26.17 7.21
C GLY A 86 -2.68 25.24 6.50
N TYR A 87 -2.57 23.96 6.92
CA TYR A 87 -1.74 23.00 6.21
C TYR A 87 -2.41 22.55 4.91
N LYS A 88 -1.66 22.60 3.81
CA LYS A 88 -2.11 22.07 2.51
C LYS A 88 -1.85 20.56 2.48
N VAL A 89 -2.89 19.78 2.73
CA VAL A 89 -2.79 18.33 2.85
C VAL A 89 -3.91 17.61 2.12
N LYS A 90 -3.55 16.56 1.38
CA LYS A 90 -4.45 15.60 0.74
C LYS A 90 -4.67 14.40 1.63
N THR A 91 -5.91 13.94 1.73
CA THR A 91 -6.31 12.75 2.48
C THR A 91 -6.30 11.55 1.54
N GLY A 92 -5.28 10.72 1.64
CA GLY A 92 -5.20 9.46 0.92
C GLY A 92 -5.31 8.26 1.84
N ILE A 93 -5.33 7.09 1.23
CA ILE A 93 -5.21 5.80 1.94
C ILE A 93 -4.39 4.84 1.10
N GLU A 94 -3.61 3.98 1.75
CA GLU A 94 -2.97 2.84 1.11
C GLU A 94 -3.66 1.54 1.54
N VAL A 95 -4.31 0.89 0.59
CA VAL A 95 -5.12 -0.32 0.81
C VAL A 95 -4.39 -1.52 0.23
N CYS A 96 -4.32 -2.60 1.01
CA CYS A 96 -3.76 -3.86 0.55
C CYS A 96 -4.66 -4.53 -0.51
N ASN A 97 -4.07 -5.46 -1.26
CA ASN A 97 -4.71 -6.24 -2.32
C ASN A 97 -5.70 -7.32 -1.78
N PHE A 98 -6.74 -6.88 -1.10
CA PHE A 98 -7.75 -7.79 -0.56
C PHE A 98 -8.54 -8.52 -1.66
N GLN A 99 -8.94 -9.78 -1.38
CA GLN A 99 -9.73 -10.57 -2.33
C GLN A 99 -11.16 -10.07 -2.45
N ASN A 100 -11.76 -9.59 -1.36
CA ASN A 100 -13.12 -9.03 -1.38
C ASN A 100 -13.11 -7.54 -1.79
N GLN A 101 -12.90 -7.27 -3.07
CA GLN A 101 -12.89 -5.92 -3.64
C GLN A 101 -14.22 -5.17 -3.48
N ALA A 102 -15.35 -5.89 -3.45
CA ALA A 102 -16.66 -5.27 -3.22
C ALA A 102 -16.74 -4.67 -1.80
N LYS A 103 -16.20 -5.36 -0.79
CA LYS A 103 -16.15 -4.85 0.58
C LYS A 103 -15.18 -3.68 0.72
N VAL A 104 -14.04 -3.73 0.04
CA VAL A 104 -13.11 -2.57 -0.02
C VAL A 104 -13.83 -1.35 -0.57
N LYS A 105 -14.49 -1.50 -1.71
CA LYS A 105 -15.24 -0.41 -2.36
C LYS A 105 -16.36 0.14 -1.48
N GLU A 106 -17.08 -0.75 -0.78
CA GLU A 106 -18.11 -0.35 0.20
C GLU A 106 -17.51 0.54 1.30
N ILE A 107 -16.43 0.09 1.96
CA ILE A 107 -15.76 0.86 3.01
C ILE A 107 -15.32 2.23 2.50
N LEU A 108 -14.61 2.26 1.38
CA LEU A 108 -14.09 3.50 0.80
C LEU A 108 -15.19 4.48 0.40
N SER A 109 -16.36 3.99 -0.05
CA SER A 109 -17.47 4.83 -0.51
C SER A 109 -18.12 5.68 0.58
N HIS A 110 -17.86 5.39 1.86
CA HIS A 110 -18.37 6.18 2.97
C HIS A 110 -17.51 7.43 3.30
N TYR A 111 -16.35 7.57 2.64
CA TYR A 111 -15.38 8.63 2.94
C TYR A 111 -14.89 9.29 1.66
N ASP A 112 -14.66 10.60 1.73
CA ASP A 112 -14.22 11.43 0.58
C ASP A 112 -12.69 11.52 0.55
N PHE A 113 -12.04 10.44 0.08
CA PHE A 113 -10.60 10.41 -0.11
C PHE A 113 -10.20 11.26 -1.33
N ASP A 114 -9.12 12.04 -1.20
CA ASP A 114 -8.52 12.74 -2.34
C ASP A 114 -7.88 11.76 -3.34
N TYR A 115 -7.38 10.60 -2.85
CA TYR A 115 -6.82 9.52 -3.67
C TYR A 115 -6.70 8.21 -2.88
N VAL A 116 -6.74 7.10 -3.59
CA VAL A 116 -6.61 5.74 -3.04
C VAL A 116 -5.46 5.02 -3.73
N ILE A 117 -4.47 4.59 -2.96
CA ILE A 117 -3.37 3.74 -3.42
C ILE A 117 -3.74 2.29 -3.15
N GLY A 118 -3.65 1.43 -4.16
CA GLY A 118 -3.72 -0.01 -3.99
C GLY A 118 -2.33 -0.62 -4.03
N SER A 119 -1.95 -1.40 -3.04
CA SER A 119 -0.62 -1.98 -2.93
C SER A 119 -0.66 -3.50 -2.76
N ILE A 120 0.25 -4.20 -3.46
CA ILE A 120 0.38 -5.65 -3.32
C ILE A 120 1.32 -5.94 -2.15
N HIS A 121 0.76 -6.38 -1.03
CA HIS A 121 1.49 -6.80 0.16
C HIS A 121 1.35 -8.29 0.45
N PHE A 122 0.35 -8.94 -0.15
CA PHE A 122 0.05 -10.34 0.06
C PHE A 122 0.02 -11.10 -1.26
N ILE A 123 0.64 -12.27 -1.29
CA ILE A 123 0.56 -13.24 -2.38
C ILE A 123 0.02 -14.54 -1.80
N ARG A 124 -1.14 -14.99 -2.26
CA ARG A 124 -1.76 -16.21 -1.73
C ARG A 124 -1.92 -16.21 -0.20
N GLY A 125 -2.24 -15.04 0.39
CA GLY A 125 -2.40 -14.87 1.83
C GLY A 125 -1.09 -14.78 2.62
N TRP A 126 0.05 -14.74 1.96
CA TRP A 126 1.38 -14.61 2.54
C TRP A 126 1.92 -13.18 2.36
N ALA A 127 2.30 -12.52 3.47
CA ALA A 127 2.94 -11.20 3.48
C ALA A 127 4.37 -11.30 2.94
N TYR A 128 4.51 -11.41 1.62
CA TYR A 128 5.74 -11.75 0.91
C TYR A 128 6.86 -10.72 1.09
N ASP A 129 6.53 -9.48 1.41
CA ASP A 129 7.46 -8.36 1.60
C ASP A 129 7.96 -8.20 3.04
N SER A 130 7.48 -9.03 3.97
CA SER A 130 7.98 -9.03 5.35
C SER A 130 9.32 -9.75 5.49
N SER A 131 10.32 -9.04 6.03
CA SER A 131 11.65 -9.58 6.24
C SER A 131 11.69 -10.74 7.24
N GLU A 132 10.75 -10.77 8.20
CA GLU A 132 10.68 -11.79 9.23
C GLU A 132 10.30 -13.17 8.69
N ILE A 133 9.56 -13.21 7.59
CA ILE A 133 9.16 -14.45 6.91
C ILE A 133 9.77 -14.60 5.51
N LYS A 134 10.87 -13.89 5.24
CA LYS A 134 11.59 -13.96 3.97
C LYS A 134 11.97 -15.39 3.57
N ALA A 135 12.19 -16.29 4.53
CA ALA A 135 12.53 -17.69 4.25
C ALA A 135 11.43 -18.41 3.44
N GLU A 136 10.18 -17.93 3.47
CA GLU A 136 9.09 -18.52 2.68
C GLU A 136 9.34 -18.46 1.18
N TRP A 137 10.04 -17.43 0.70
CA TRP A 137 10.42 -17.31 -0.72
C TRP A 137 11.15 -18.54 -1.27
N GLN A 138 11.94 -19.23 -0.43
CA GLN A 138 12.72 -20.40 -0.84
C GLN A 138 11.86 -21.67 -1.08
N LYS A 139 10.59 -21.63 -0.68
CA LYS A 139 9.66 -22.75 -0.86
C LYS A 139 8.91 -22.71 -2.19
N HIS A 140 9.04 -21.61 -2.93
CA HIS A 140 8.33 -21.37 -4.18
C HIS A 140 9.32 -21.08 -5.30
N SER A 141 8.97 -21.44 -6.54
CA SER A 141 9.75 -20.98 -7.67
C SER A 141 9.57 -19.47 -7.84
N LEU A 142 10.61 -18.78 -8.28
CA LEU A 142 10.51 -17.35 -8.53
C LEU A 142 9.49 -17.03 -9.63
N GLU A 143 9.35 -17.95 -10.59
CA GLU A 143 8.37 -17.82 -11.68
C GLU A 143 6.93 -17.89 -11.15
N ASP A 144 6.62 -18.81 -10.21
CA ASP A 144 5.32 -18.86 -9.55
C ASP A 144 5.02 -17.56 -8.79
N ILE A 145 6.01 -17.02 -8.08
CA ILE A 145 5.84 -15.76 -7.33
C ILE A 145 5.52 -14.60 -8.29
N TYR A 146 6.21 -14.51 -9.45
CA TYR A 146 5.91 -13.49 -10.46
C TYR A 146 4.52 -13.66 -11.08
N GLU A 147 4.09 -14.91 -11.34
CA GLU A 147 2.75 -15.20 -11.83
C GLU A 147 1.68 -14.77 -10.80
N TRP A 148 1.82 -15.16 -9.54
CA TRP A 148 0.88 -14.81 -8.48
C TRP A 148 0.84 -13.29 -8.24
N TYR A 149 1.99 -12.63 -8.23
CA TYR A 149 2.08 -11.17 -8.08
C TYR A 149 1.35 -10.46 -9.23
N THR A 150 1.49 -10.95 -10.44
CA THR A 150 0.80 -10.40 -11.62
C THR A 150 -0.71 -10.61 -11.50
N GLN A 151 -1.16 -11.79 -11.06
CA GLN A 151 -2.57 -12.06 -10.79
C GLN A 151 -3.16 -11.11 -9.74
N GLU A 152 -2.41 -10.81 -8.68
CA GLU A 152 -2.85 -9.84 -7.65
C GLU A 152 -2.99 -8.43 -8.23
N ILE A 153 -2.07 -8.00 -9.10
CA ILE A 153 -2.21 -6.71 -9.82
C ILE A 153 -3.47 -6.71 -10.71
N GLU A 154 -3.69 -7.78 -11.49
CA GLU A 154 -4.88 -7.90 -12.35
C GLU A 154 -6.17 -7.85 -11.52
N HIS A 155 -6.19 -8.54 -10.38
CA HIS A 155 -7.32 -8.56 -9.45
C HIS A 155 -7.59 -7.19 -8.83
N LEU A 156 -6.55 -6.52 -8.31
CA LEU A 156 -6.64 -5.16 -7.76
C LEU A 156 -7.18 -4.17 -8.81
N CYS A 157 -6.64 -4.22 -10.03
CA CYS A 157 -7.11 -3.37 -11.13
C CYS A 157 -8.60 -3.60 -11.46
N ALA A 158 -9.08 -4.82 -11.33
CA ALA A 158 -10.49 -5.16 -11.57
C ALA A 158 -11.44 -4.61 -10.49
N GLY A 159 -10.94 -4.30 -9.29
CA GLY A 159 -11.72 -3.76 -8.17
C GLY A 159 -12.34 -2.39 -8.45
N GLY A 160 -11.65 -1.54 -9.23
CA GLY A 160 -12.17 -0.25 -9.71
C GLY A 160 -12.43 0.77 -8.61
N CYS A 161 -11.62 0.74 -7.55
CA CYS A 161 -11.71 1.68 -6.43
C CYS A 161 -10.35 2.30 -6.05
N TYR A 162 -9.37 2.21 -6.93
CA TYR A 162 -8.02 2.74 -6.74
C TYR A 162 -7.68 3.76 -7.81
N ASP A 163 -6.79 4.71 -7.47
CA ASP A 163 -6.25 5.71 -8.38
C ASP A 163 -4.83 5.36 -8.82
N VAL A 164 -4.06 4.71 -7.94
CA VAL A 164 -2.63 4.44 -8.12
C VAL A 164 -2.29 3.03 -7.65
N LEU A 165 -1.46 2.30 -8.43
CA LEU A 165 -0.76 1.12 -7.93
C LEU A 165 0.52 1.55 -7.20
N GLY A 166 0.60 1.26 -5.90
CA GLY A 166 1.75 1.55 -5.06
C GLY A 166 2.92 0.61 -5.35
N HIS A 167 4.14 1.14 -5.32
CA HIS A 167 5.43 0.42 -5.39
C HIS A 167 5.44 -0.91 -6.18
N PRO A 168 5.10 -0.93 -7.49
CA PRO A 168 4.91 -2.14 -8.30
C PRO A 168 6.15 -3.02 -8.43
N PHE A 169 7.32 -2.51 -8.07
CA PHE A 169 8.57 -3.25 -8.08
C PHE A 169 8.93 -3.89 -6.72
N ASN A 170 8.02 -3.87 -5.76
CA ASN A 170 8.23 -4.45 -4.42
C ASN A 170 8.54 -5.95 -4.48
N ILE A 171 8.12 -6.65 -5.53
CA ILE A 171 8.52 -8.04 -5.82
C ILE A 171 10.06 -8.22 -5.88
N ARG A 172 10.83 -7.14 -6.10
CA ARG A 172 12.30 -7.14 -6.15
C ARG A 172 12.97 -6.74 -4.83
N LEU A 173 12.21 -6.51 -3.77
CA LEU A 173 12.70 -6.01 -2.47
C LEU A 173 13.90 -6.80 -1.93
N TYR A 174 13.87 -8.12 -2.06
CA TYR A 174 14.93 -9.00 -1.55
C TYR A 174 16.00 -9.34 -2.58
N LYS A 175 15.99 -8.70 -3.75
CA LYS A 175 16.98 -8.90 -4.83
C LYS A 175 17.04 -10.34 -5.36
N TYR A 176 15.96 -11.08 -5.27
CA TYR A 176 15.80 -12.31 -6.03
C TYR A 176 15.59 -11.94 -7.50
N LEU A 177 16.61 -12.18 -8.32
CA LEU A 177 16.59 -11.83 -9.73
C LEU A 177 16.12 -13.03 -10.55
N PRO A 178 15.12 -12.85 -11.42
CA PRO A 178 14.64 -13.91 -12.30
C PRO A 178 15.71 -14.28 -13.33
N ASP A 179 15.83 -15.57 -13.62
CA ASP A 179 16.61 -16.15 -14.69
C ASP A 179 15.75 -16.54 -15.91
N PHE A 180 14.50 -16.10 -15.91
CA PHE A 180 13.50 -16.29 -16.97
C PHE A 180 13.02 -14.95 -17.53
N ASP A 181 12.31 -14.99 -18.68
CA ASP A 181 11.75 -13.78 -19.30
C ASP A 181 10.57 -13.25 -18.49
N VAL A 182 10.73 -12.04 -17.92
CA VAL A 182 9.70 -11.35 -17.12
C VAL A 182 8.73 -10.51 -17.97
N GLN A 183 9.00 -10.36 -19.27
CA GLN A 183 8.18 -9.51 -20.13
C GLN A 183 6.70 -9.92 -20.20
N PRO A 184 6.33 -11.21 -20.27
CA PRO A 184 4.94 -11.60 -20.29
C PRO A 184 4.16 -11.11 -19.05
N TYR A 185 4.76 -11.19 -17.87
CA TYR A 185 4.18 -10.72 -16.58
C TYR A 185 4.00 -9.20 -16.58
N LEU A 186 5.05 -8.47 -16.97
CA LEU A 186 5.02 -7.00 -17.05
C LEU A 186 3.97 -6.50 -18.05
N LEU A 187 3.85 -7.14 -19.22
CA LEU A 187 2.86 -6.77 -20.22
C LEU A 187 1.43 -7.00 -19.73
N ARG A 188 1.17 -8.06 -18.98
CA ARG A 188 -0.14 -8.32 -18.37
C ARG A 188 -0.48 -7.24 -17.34
N ALA A 189 0.46 -6.95 -16.42
CA ALA A 189 0.29 -5.91 -15.42
C ALA A 189 0.01 -4.53 -16.07
N VAL A 190 0.81 -4.13 -17.06
CA VAL A 190 0.62 -2.85 -17.79
C VAL A 190 -0.74 -2.80 -18.51
N LYS A 191 -1.17 -3.91 -19.13
CA LYS A 191 -2.49 -3.98 -19.77
C LYS A 191 -3.62 -3.81 -18.75
N ALA A 192 -3.52 -4.46 -17.58
CA ALA A 192 -4.50 -4.33 -16.50
C ALA A 192 -4.57 -2.89 -15.98
N LEU A 193 -3.44 -2.27 -15.69
CA LEU A 193 -3.32 -0.88 -15.23
C LEU A 193 -3.92 0.10 -16.25
N LYS A 194 -3.57 -0.05 -17.53
CA LYS A 194 -4.12 0.78 -18.60
C LYS A 194 -5.63 0.64 -18.73
N LYS A 195 -6.14 -0.60 -18.67
CA LYS A 195 -7.60 -0.86 -18.74
C LYS A 195 -8.35 -0.23 -17.55
N ALA A 196 -7.74 -0.26 -16.36
CA ALA A 196 -8.31 0.33 -15.15
C ALA A 196 -8.07 1.84 -15.02
N ASN A 197 -7.28 2.44 -15.92
CA ASN A 197 -6.85 3.85 -15.86
C ASN A 197 -6.15 4.22 -14.54
N LEU A 198 -5.35 3.30 -13.99
CA LEU A 198 -4.57 3.52 -12.76
C LEU A 198 -3.23 4.18 -13.07
N GLY A 199 -2.86 5.16 -12.23
CA GLY A 199 -1.50 5.64 -12.11
C GLY A 199 -0.57 4.57 -11.51
N VAL A 200 0.74 4.81 -11.61
CA VAL A 200 1.75 3.94 -11.00
C VAL A 200 2.68 4.78 -10.14
N ASP A 201 2.87 4.38 -8.91
CA ASP A 201 3.90 4.96 -8.05
C ASP A 201 5.28 4.40 -8.44
N VAL A 202 6.19 5.28 -8.82
CA VAL A 202 7.57 4.94 -9.12
C VAL A 202 8.45 5.42 -7.98
N SER A 203 8.33 4.80 -6.81
CA SER A 203 9.26 5.01 -5.72
C SER A 203 10.52 4.16 -5.96
N ILE A 204 11.64 4.82 -6.22
CA ILE A 204 12.95 4.15 -6.25
C ILE A 204 13.43 4.09 -4.79
N LEU A 205 13.31 2.91 -4.18
CA LEU A 205 13.99 2.59 -2.92
C LEU A 205 15.50 2.45 -3.20
N GLU A 206 16.19 3.54 -3.45
CA GLU A 206 17.63 3.57 -3.27
C GLU A 206 17.94 3.66 -1.77
N ARG A 207 18.81 2.79 -1.29
CA ARG A 207 19.37 2.80 0.07
C ARG A 207 20.33 3.96 0.32
N SER A 208 20.00 5.15 -0.13
CA SER A 208 20.66 6.38 0.24
C SER A 208 19.57 7.38 0.59
N ASN A 209 19.37 7.69 1.83
CA ASN A 209 18.66 8.80 2.50
C ASN A 209 17.94 9.87 1.65
N GLN A 210 17.48 9.55 0.44
CA GLN A 210 16.74 10.42 -0.45
C GLN A 210 15.53 9.68 -1.00
N VAL A 211 14.36 9.96 -0.43
CA VAL A 211 13.08 9.55 -1.00
C VAL A 211 12.76 10.53 -2.12
N PHE A 212 12.87 10.10 -3.36
CA PHE A 212 12.30 10.81 -4.51
C PHE A 212 10.95 10.17 -4.83
N VAL A 213 9.87 10.87 -4.54
CA VAL A 213 8.56 10.57 -5.13
C VAL A 213 8.52 11.29 -6.47
N GLN A 214 8.67 10.55 -7.56
CA GLN A 214 8.43 11.06 -8.89
C GLN A 214 7.09 10.49 -9.36
N GLN A 215 6.03 11.29 -9.32
CA GLN A 215 4.78 10.99 -10.00
C GLN A 215 5.03 11.09 -11.51
N ALA A 216 5.10 9.97 -12.18
CA ALA A 216 5.07 9.94 -13.64
C ALA A 216 3.60 10.01 -14.08
N HIS A 217 3.11 11.21 -14.41
CA HIS A 217 1.92 11.34 -15.23
C HIS A 217 2.29 10.94 -16.65
N PHE A 218 1.89 9.76 -17.06
CA PHE A 218 1.86 9.43 -18.50
C PHE A 218 0.67 10.16 -19.10
N GLY A 219 0.90 11.39 -19.58
CA GLY A 219 -0.03 12.07 -20.49
C GLY A 219 -0.05 11.28 -21.81
N TRP A 220 -1.23 10.84 -22.22
CA TRP A 220 -1.55 10.23 -23.51
C TRP A 220 -2.21 11.29 -24.40
#